data_9ce5c68ff70bbffb5cb32bd4fa4088fe
#
_entry.id   9ce5c68ff70bbffb5cb32bd4fa4088fe
#
_cell.length_a   1.000
_cell.length_b   1.000
_cell.length_c   1.000
_cell.angle_alpha   90.00
_cell.angle_beta   90.00
_cell.angle_gamma   90.00
#
_symmetry.space_group_name_H-M   'P 1'
#
loop_
_entity.id
_entity.type
_entity.pdbx_description
1 polymer ?
#
loop_
_entity_poly.entity_id
_entity_poly.type
_entity_poly.pdbx_seq_one_letter_code
_entity_poly.pdbx_strand_id
1 'polypeptide(L)'
;MESKARKAGLTGAYRHAESDLGRRVWSMAEGGRGAYLWGEPGTGKTWAASCAVRMAMESQDPLRPVAARIVSSKRLLDDVKAGYDGGIRGALEGARTIRLLALDDLGVERPTDWAIETLAELIDARTMAGLPTIVTSNYRIGQLASLWGGMPGKRTASRLAGACEAIEVTGRDRRWE
;
A
#
# COMPACT_ATOMS: atom_id res chain seq x y z
N MET A 1 -16.69 15.64 2.17
CA MET A 1 -15.66 14.95 1.40
C MET A 1 -14.27 15.00 2.07
N GLU A 2 -13.84 16.15 2.56
CA GLU A 2 -12.51 16.35 3.15
C GLU A 2 -12.17 15.44 4.35
N SER A 3 -13.12 15.21 5.27
CA SER A 3 -12.97 14.30 6.42
C SER A 3 -12.77 12.83 5.99
N LYS A 4 -13.44 12.38 4.93
CA LYS A 4 -13.29 11.01 4.40
C LYS A 4 -11.92 10.81 3.76
N ALA A 5 -11.47 11.77 2.94
CA ALA A 5 -10.15 11.72 2.30
C ALA A 5 -9.03 11.65 3.33
N ARG A 6 -9.10 12.46 4.40
CA ARG A 6 -8.13 12.44 5.49
C ARG A 6 -8.12 11.11 6.25
N LYS A 7 -9.27 10.50 6.50
CA LYS A 7 -9.37 9.18 7.13
C LYS A 7 -8.77 8.08 6.23
N ALA A 8 -8.88 8.23 4.92
CA ALA A 8 -8.24 7.34 3.96
C ALA A 8 -6.72 7.59 3.78
N GLY A 9 -6.14 8.56 4.47
CA GLY A 9 -4.73 8.89 4.37
C GLY A 9 -4.38 9.83 3.21
N LEU A 10 -5.37 10.32 2.47
CA LEU A 10 -5.16 11.27 1.37
C LEU A 10 -5.05 12.69 1.93
N THR A 11 -3.86 13.27 1.87
CA THR A 11 -3.55 14.61 2.39
C THR A 11 -2.96 15.52 1.31
N GLY A 12 -3.07 16.84 1.48
CA GLY A 12 -2.49 17.80 0.55
C GLY A 12 -2.94 17.58 -0.90
N ALA A 13 -1.99 17.64 -1.83
CA ALA A 13 -2.23 17.43 -3.26
C ALA A 13 -2.72 16.02 -3.61
N TYR A 14 -2.38 15.01 -2.81
CA TYR A 14 -2.77 13.61 -3.04
C TYR A 14 -4.29 13.40 -3.05
N ARG A 15 -5.07 14.30 -2.44
CA ARG A 15 -6.54 14.28 -2.49
C ARG A 15 -7.10 14.47 -3.91
N HIS A 16 -6.31 15.06 -4.79
CA HIS A 16 -6.67 15.36 -6.16
C HIS A 16 -5.78 14.59 -7.17
N ALA A 17 -5.14 13.51 -6.69
CA ALA A 17 -4.26 12.73 -7.54
C ALA A 17 -5.02 12.16 -8.75
N GLU A 18 -4.51 12.45 -9.94
CA GLU A 18 -4.98 11.89 -11.20
C GLU A 18 -3.81 11.28 -11.96
N SER A 19 -4.00 10.05 -12.47
CA SER A 19 -2.95 9.28 -13.12
C SER A 19 -3.56 8.15 -13.94
N ASP A 20 -3.11 7.97 -15.17
CA ASP A 20 -3.51 6.81 -16.00
C ASP A 20 -3.09 5.51 -15.33
N LEU A 21 -1.89 5.49 -14.76
CA LEU A 21 -1.42 4.35 -13.98
C LEU A 21 -2.34 4.11 -12.77
N GLY A 22 -2.76 5.16 -12.07
CA GLY A 22 -3.68 5.04 -10.94
C GLY A 22 -5.05 4.50 -11.34
N ARG A 23 -5.58 4.92 -12.50
CA ARG A 23 -6.82 4.36 -13.08
C ARG A 23 -6.69 2.87 -13.39
N ARG A 24 -5.55 2.48 -14.01
CA ARG A 24 -5.25 1.07 -14.29
C ARG A 24 -5.16 0.25 -13.00
N VAL A 25 -4.45 0.75 -12.00
CA VAL A 25 -4.29 0.09 -10.69
C VAL A 25 -5.64 -0.08 -9.99
N TRP A 26 -6.52 0.93 -10.06
CA TRP A 26 -7.87 0.80 -9.53
C TRP A 26 -8.67 -0.29 -10.23
N SER A 27 -8.68 -0.32 -11.57
CA SER A 27 -9.36 -1.36 -12.34
C SER A 27 -8.87 -2.78 -11.99
N MET A 28 -7.56 -2.94 -11.75
CA MET A 28 -7.01 -4.22 -11.28
C MET A 28 -7.54 -4.58 -9.90
N ALA A 29 -7.62 -3.61 -8.97
CA ALA A 29 -8.12 -3.81 -7.62
C ALA A 29 -9.62 -4.14 -7.60
N GLU A 30 -10.43 -3.56 -8.48
CA GLU A 30 -11.83 -3.94 -8.68
C GLU A 30 -11.95 -5.41 -9.09
N GLY A 31 -11.03 -5.91 -9.92
CA GLY A 31 -10.92 -7.31 -10.31
C GLY A 31 -10.32 -8.23 -9.24
N GLY A 32 -10.01 -7.70 -8.05
CA GLY A 32 -9.43 -8.47 -6.94
C GLY A 32 -7.92 -8.68 -7.01
N ARG A 33 -7.20 -8.03 -7.95
CA ARG A 33 -5.75 -8.14 -8.13
C ARG A 33 -5.03 -6.94 -7.55
N GLY A 34 -3.96 -7.17 -6.78
CA GLY A 34 -3.09 -6.12 -6.28
C GLY A 34 -2.12 -5.58 -7.32
N ALA A 35 -1.42 -4.48 -6.96
CA ALA A 35 -0.34 -3.91 -7.76
C ALA A 35 0.89 -3.66 -6.89
N TYR A 36 2.06 -3.98 -7.43
CA TYR A 36 3.35 -3.66 -6.81
C TYR A 36 4.08 -2.65 -7.70
N LEU A 37 4.02 -1.38 -7.32
CA LEU A 37 4.61 -0.26 -8.05
C LEU A 37 6.03 -0.03 -7.53
N TRP A 38 7.04 -0.26 -8.37
CA TRP A 38 8.43 -0.09 -7.97
C TRP A 38 9.18 0.84 -8.94
N GLY A 39 10.27 1.43 -8.48
CA GLY A 39 11.12 2.33 -9.29
C GLY A 39 11.75 3.42 -8.44
N GLU A 40 12.52 4.29 -9.09
CA GLU A 40 13.24 5.38 -8.44
C GLU A 40 12.32 6.33 -7.65
N PRO A 41 12.84 6.99 -6.60
CA PRO A 41 12.11 8.04 -5.91
C PRO A 41 11.63 9.14 -6.87
N GLY A 42 10.45 9.72 -6.59
CA GLY A 42 9.91 10.84 -7.37
C GLY A 42 9.20 10.46 -8.69
N THR A 43 9.20 9.19 -9.11
CA THR A 43 8.58 8.74 -10.37
C THR A 43 7.04 8.73 -10.37
N GLY A 44 6.40 9.02 -9.23
CA GLY A 44 4.93 9.12 -9.14
C GLY A 44 4.22 7.86 -8.63
N LYS A 45 4.93 6.90 -8.02
CA LYS A 45 4.33 5.69 -7.42
C LYS A 45 3.23 6.01 -6.41
N THR A 46 3.55 6.81 -5.41
CA THR A 46 2.61 7.27 -4.37
C THR A 46 1.44 8.04 -4.98
N TRP A 47 1.70 8.84 -6.03
CA TRP A 47 0.66 9.58 -6.74
C TRP A 47 -0.34 8.63 -7.41
N ALA A 48 0.15 7.60 -8.11
CA ALA A 48 -0.69 6.59 -8.73
C ALA A 48 -1.48 5.77 -7.69
N ALA A 49 -0.85 5.38 -6.59
CA ALA A 49 -1.52 4.69 -5.49
C ALA A 49 -2.62 5.56 -4.86
N SER A 50 -2.34 6.86 -4.65
CA SER A 50 -3.32 7.82 -4.12
C SER A 50 -4.50 8.02 -5.07
N CYS A 51 -4.25 8.08 -6.38
CA CYS A 51 -5.30 8.14 -7.41
C CYS A 51 -6.23 6.92 -7.31
N ALA A 52 -5.67 5.71 -7.21
CA ALA A 52 -6.46 4.50 -7.09
C ALA A 52 -7.31 4.47 -5.80
N VAL A 53 -6.74 4.89 -4.66
CA VAL A 53 -7.47 5.00 -3.39
C VAL A 53 -8.58 6.05 -3.47
N ARG A 54 -8.33 7.21 -4.10
CA ARG A 54 -9.36 8.23 -4.34
C ARG A 54 -10.51 7.67 -5.17
N MET A 55 -10.21 7.02 -6.28
CA MET A 55 -11.22 6.40 -7.15
C MET A 55 -12.05 5.35 -6.42
N ALA A 56 -11.41 4.51 -5.59
CA ALA A 56 -12.11 3.55 -4.75
C ALA A 56 -13.13 4.21 -3.80
N MET A 57 -12.75 5.35 -3.20
CA MET A 57 -13.64 6.10 -2.30
C MET A 57 -14.78 6.81 -3.03
N GLU A 58 -14.55 7.19 -4.29
CA GLU A 58 -15.51 7.86 -5.16
C GLU A 58 -16.38 6.87 -5.93
N SER A 59 -16.06 5.58 -5.88
CA SER A 59 -16.85 4.54 -6.52
C SER A 59 -18.31 4.63 -6.09
N GLN A 60 -19.19 4.83 -7.08
CA GLN A 60 -20.61 5.13 -6.88
C GLN A 60 -21.48 3.87 -6.78
N ASP A 61 -20.89 2.71 -6.55
CA ASP A 61 -21.71 1.53 -6.29
C ASP A 61 -22.27 1.60 -4.86
N PRO A 62 -23.54 2.02 -4.68
CA PRO A 62 -24.15 2.15 -3.36
C PRO A 62 -24.28 0.79 -2.65
N LEU A 63 -24.23 -0.32 -3.41
CA LEU A 63 -24.34 -1.68 -2.89
C LEU A 63 -22.95 -2.21 -2.46
N ARG A 64 -21.86 -1.56 -2.90
CA ARG A 64 -20.49 -1.96 -2.59
C ARG A 64 -19.59 -0.75 -2.33
N PRO A 65 -19.86 0.03 -1.26
CA PRO A 65 -18.95 1.12 -0.90
C PRO A 65 -17.57 0.54 -0.61
N VAL A 66 -16.54 1.04 -1.30
CA VAL A 66 -15.18 0.53 -1.13
C VAL A 66 -14.47 1.33 -0.05
N ALA A 67 -14.30 0.73 1.11
CA ALA A 67 -13.41 1.27 2.13
C ALA A 67 -11.97 1.13 1.64
N ALA A 68 -11.26 2.25 1.50
CA ALA A 68 -9.90 2.31 1.01
C ALA A 68 -9.02 3.18 1.92
N ARG A 69 -7.76 2.83 2.02
CA ARG A 69 -6.77 3.59 2.81
C ARG A 69 -5.40 3.52 2.15
N ILE A 70 -4.67 4.64 2.20
CA ILE A 70 -3.23 4.68 1.94
C ILE A 70 -2.50 5.02 3.24
N VAL A 71 -1.43 4.29 3.53
CA VAL A 71 -0.58 4.51 4.71
C VAL A 71 0.84 4.07 4.36
N SER A 72 1.86 4.84 4.78
CA SER A 72 3.22 4.37 4.64
C SER A 72 3.51 3.22 5.60
N SER A 73 4.37 2.27 5.19
CA SER A 73 4.78 1.13 6.01
C SER A 73 5.32 1.59 7.37
N LYS A 74 6.16 2.63 7.36
CA LYS A 74 6.70 3.22 8.60
C LYS A 74 5.59 3.74 9.51
N ARG A 75 4.64 4.53 8.98
CA ARG A 75 3.54 5.10 9.78
C ARG A 75 2.64 4.01 10.35
N LEU A 76 2.36 2.97 9.57
CA LEU A 76 1.58 1.83 10.06
C LEU A 76 2.27 1.14 11.25
N LEU A 77 3.58 0.90 11.14
CA LEU A 77 4.37 0.31 12.24
C LEU A 77 4.39 1.20 13.49
N ASP A 78 4.51 2.52 13.31
CA ASP A 78 4.45 3.48 14.42
C ASP A 78 3.06 3.46 15.09
N ASP A 79 1.97 3.43 14.30
CA ASP A 79 0.59 3.34 14.81
C ASP A 79 0.36 2.00 15.57
N VAL A 80 0.92 0.89 15.09
CA VAL A 80 0.86 -0.42 15.77
C VAL A 80 1.59 -0.37 17.11
N LYS A 81 2.80 0.17 17.14
CA LYS A 81 3.57 0.34 18.41
C LYS A 81 2.82 1.19 19.41
N ALA A 82 2.31 2.34 18.98
CA ALA A 82 1.53 3.22 19.83
C ALA A 82 0.29 2.52 20.42
N GLY A 83 -0.28 1.56 19.70
CA GLY A 83 -1.39 0.74 20.17
C GLY A 83 -1.05 -0.15 21.38
N TYR A 84 0.20 -0.62 21.50
CA TYR A 84 0.66 -1.38 22.68
C TYR A 84 0.77 -0.49 23.92
N ASP A 85 1.08 0.79 23.75
CA ASP A 85 1.24 1.78 24.84
C ASP A 85 -0.09 2.48 25.19
N GLY A 86 -1.24 1.93 24.76
CA GLY A 86 -2.57 2.48 25.04
C GLY A 86 -3.07 3.52 24.04
N GLY A 87 -2.38 3.69 22.92
CA GLY A 87 -2.81 4.54 21.80
C GLY A 87 -3.89 3.90 20.91
N ILE A 88 -3.81 4.12 19.57
CA ILE A 88 -4.82 3.63 18.64
C ILE A 88 -4.75 2.10 18.51
N ARG A 89 -5.61 1.41 19.25
CA ARG A 89 -5.74 -0.05 19.12
C ARG A 89 -6.39 -0.39 17.76
N GLY A 90 -5.94 -1.48 17.16
CA GLY A 90 -6.55 -1.99 15.93
C GLY A 90 -5.97 -1.42 14.63
N ALA A 91 -4.85 -0.68 14.66
CA ALA A 91 -4.21 -0.17 13.44
C ALA A 91 -3.86 -1.30 12.46
N LEU A 92 -3.29 -2.39 12.96
CA LEU A 92 -2.94 -3.57 12.16
C LEU A 92 -4.19 -4.29 11.67
N GLU A 93 -5.17 -4.51 12.54
CA GLU A 93 -6.43 -5.18 12.20
C GLU A 93 -7.22 -4.38 11.16
N GLY A 94 -7.28 -3.06 11.30
CA GLY A 94 -7.87 -2.19 10.28
C GLY A 94 -7.18 -2.29 8.93
N ALA A 95 -5.85 -2.41 8.91
CA ALA A 95 -5.08 -2.62 7.69
C ALA A 95 -5.30 -4.03 7.09
N ARG A 96 -5.49 -5.05 7.94
CA ARG A 96 -5.78 -6.43 7.50
C ARG A 96 -7.13 -6.56 6.81
N THR A 97 -8.15 -5.86 7.29
CA THR A 97 -9.55 -6.10 6.91
C THR A 97 -10.11 -5.08 5.94
N ILE A 98 -9.48 -3.92 5.77
CA ILE A 98 -9.95 -2.90 4.83
C ILE A 98 -9.97 -3.45 3.39
N ARG A 99 -11.01 -3.13 2.63
CA ARG A 99 -11.22 -3.67 1.28
C ARG A 99 -10.04 -3.37 0.35
N LEU A 100 -9.57 -2.13 0.29
CA LEU A 100 -8.39 -1.72 -0.48
C LEU A 100 -7.36 -1.06 0.43
N LEU A 101 -6.17 -1.62 0.51
CA LEU A 101 -5.03 -1.03 1.20
C LEU A 101 -3.97 -0.62 0.17
N ALA A 102 -3.51 0.63 0.23
CA ALA A 102 -2.26 1.05 -0.37
C ALA A 102 -1.20 1.15 0.73
N LEU A 103 -0.22 0.26 0.70
CA LEU A 103 0.94 0.25 1.59
C LEU A 103 2.08 0.96 0.89
N ASP A 104 2.34 2.20 1.31
CA ASP A 104 3.26 3.10 0.64
C ASP A 104 4.68 3.00 1.21
N ASP A 105 5.68 3.16 0.36
CA ASP A 105 7.11 3.17 0.69
C ASP A 105 7.60 1.90 1.42
N LEU A 106 7.15 0.72 0.98
CA LEU A 106 7.60 -0.55 1.55
C LEU A 106 9.10 -0.77 1.33
N GLY A 107 9.83 -1.10 2.40
CA GLY A 107 11.29 -1.29 2.41
C GLY A 107 12.09 -0.06 2.80
N VAL A 108 11.44 1.09 3.11
CA VAL A 108 12.08 2.31 3.62
C VAL A 108 12.17 2.31 5.16
N GLU A 109 11.36 1.48 5.80
CA GLU A 109 11.38 1.29 7.25
C GLU A 109 12.68 0.63 7.71
N ARG A 110 13.04 0.82 8.98
CA ARG A 110 14.14 0.08 9.60
C ARG A 110 13.82 -1.41 9.58
N PRO A 111 14.65 -2.26 8.96
CA PRO A 111 14.41 -3.70 8.85
C PRO A 111 14.72 -4.42 10.17
N THR A 112 13.94 -4.14 11.22
CA THR A 112 13.97 -4.93 12.45
C THR A 112 13.12 -6.19 12.26
N ASP A 113 13.48 -7.29 12.94
CA ASP A 113 12.74 -8.55 12.87
C ASP A 113 11.24 -8.34 13.12
N TRP A 114 10.90 -7.56 14.14
CA TRP A 114 9.52 -7.21 14.45
C TRP A 114 8.80 -6.49 13.29
N ALA A 115 9.46 -5.52 12.66
CA ALA A 115 8.88 -4.77 11.54
C ALA A 115 8.64 -5.68 10.33
N ILE A 116 9.63 -6.50 10.00
CA ILE A 116 9.57 -7.46 8.89
C ILE A 116 8.45 -8.48 9.14
N GLU A 117 8.40 -9.07 10.34
CA GLU A 117 7.37 -10.05 10.70
C GLU A 117 5.97 -9.44 10.66
N THR A 118 5.79 -8.22 11.22
CA THR A 118 4.49 -7.52 11.22
C THR A 118 3.99 -7.24 9.80
N LEU A 119 4.86 -6.74 8.91
CA LEU A 119 4.49 -6.45 7.53
C LEU A 119 4.29 -7.73 6.70
N ALA A 120 5.11 -8.76 6.91
CA ALA A 120 4.96 -10.05 6.27
C ALA A 120 3.63 -10.71 6.64
N GLU A 121 3.26 -10.68 7.93
CA GLU A 121 1.99 -11.19 8.42
C GLU A 121 0.79 -10.42 7.85
N LEU A 122 0.88 -9.09 7.76
CA LEU A 122 -0.15 -8.27 7.11
C LEU A 122 -0.37 -8.67 5.65
N ILE A 123 0.72 -8.77 4.87
CA ILE A 123 0.67 -9.12 3.45
C ILE A 123 0.12 -10.53 3.27
N ASP A 124 0.55 -11.48 4.10
CA ASP A 124 0.08 -12.86 4.06
C ASP A 124 -1.42 -12.95 4.35
N ALA A 125 -1.89 -12.32 5.43
CA ALA A 125 -3.29 -12.30 5.82
C ALA A 125 -4.19 -11.71 4.71
N ARG A 126 -3.79 -10.59 4.10
CA ARG A 126 -4.55 -9.96 3.03
C ARG A 126 -4.57 -10.81 1.76
N THR A 127 -3.44 -11.42 1.41
CA THR A 127 -3.35 -12.34 0.27
C THR A 127 -4.27 -13.53 0.45
N MET A 128 -4.28 -14.15 1.63
CA MET A 128 -5.17 -15.27 1.94
C MET A 128 -6.65 -14.90 1.94
N ALA A 129 -6.96 -13.66 2.33
CA ALA A 129 -8.33 -13.13 2.30
C ALA A 129 -8.77 -12.65 0.89
N GLY A 130 -7.90 -12.71 -0.12
CA GLY A 130 -8.20 -12.20 -1.47
C GLY A 130 -8.44 -10.69 -1.51
N LEU A 131 -7.87 -9.93 -0.56
CA LEU A 131 -8.03 -8.49 -0.49
C LEU A 131 -6.95 -7.79 -1.32
N PRO A 132 -7.32 -7.01 -2.36
CA PRO A 132 -6.36 -6.33 -3.19
C PRO A 132 -5.51 -5.36 -2.37
N THR A 133 -4.21 -5.41 -2.63
CA THR A 133 -3.23 -4.56 -1.96
C THR A 133 -2.40 -3.84 -3.02
N ILE A 134 -2.31 -2.52 -2.92
CA ILE A 134 -1.37 -1.72 -3.70
C ILE A 134 -0.13 -1.53 -2.84
N VAL A 135 1.03 -1.85 -3.38
CA VAL A 135 2.30 -1.62 -2.71
C VAL A 135 3.12 -0.66 -3.55
N THR A 136 3.72 0.35 -2.92
CA THR A 136 4.78 1.14 -3.56
C THR A 136 6.11 0.83 -2.91
N SER A 137 7.18 0.79 -3.68
CA SER A 137 8.54 0.52 -3.19
C SER A 137 9.59 1.12 -4.11
N ASN A 138 10.77 1.40 -3.57
CA ASN A 138 11.93 1.72 -4.38
C ASN A 138 12.67 0.45 -4.87
N TYR A 139 12.26 -0.70 -4.39
CA TYR A 139 12.91 -1.99 -4.65
C TYR A 139 12.02 -2.90 -5.50
N ARG A 140 12.63 -3.66 -6.40
CA ARG A 140 11.96 -4.83 -7.01
C ARG A 140 11.61 -5.85 -5.94
N ILE A 141 10.60 -6.68 -6.17
CA ILE A 141 10.19 -7.72 -5.20
C ILE A 141 11.37 -8.58 -4.75
N GLY A 142 12.26 -8.98 -5.67
CA GLY A 142 13.43 -9.76 -5.33
C GLY A 142 14.47 -9.01 -4.49
N GLN A 143 14.64 -7.70 -4.72
CA GLN A 143 15.50 -6.85 -3.91
C GLN A 143 14.93 -6.66 -2.49
N LEU A 144 13.60 -6.47 -2.37
CA LEU A 144 12.92 -6.40 -1.08
C LEU A 144 13.12 -7.71 -0.29
N ALA A 145 13.01 -8.87 -0.96
CA ALA A 145 13.27 -10.16 -0.33
C ALA A 145 14.69 -10.28 0.22
N SER A 146 15.67 -9.76 -0.52
CA SER A 146 17.09 -9.74 -0.09
C SER A 146 17.31 -8.75 1.06
N LEU A 147 16.66 -7.59 1.03
CA LEU A 147 16.75 -6.57 2.08
C LEU A 147 16.20 -7.09 3.41
N TRP A 148 15.07 -7.77 3.38
CA TRP A 148 14.47 -8.34 4.59
C TRP A 148 15.14 -9.64 5.03
N GLY A 149 15.74 -10.37 4.10
CA GLY A 149 16.48 -11.61 4.38
C GLY A 149 15.60 -12.75 4.88
N GLY A 150 16.23 -13.91 5.12
CA GLY A 150 15.61 -15.06 5.73
C GLY A 150 14.33 -15.60 5.07
N MET A 151 13.58 -16.37 5.84
CA MET A 151 12.28 -16.91 5.41
C MET A 151 11.18 -15.85 5.28
N PRO A 152 11.07 -14.85 6.19
CA PRO A 152 10.07 -13.81 6.06
C PRO A 152 10.18 -13.04 4.74
N GLY A 153 11.39 -12.64 4.33
CA GLY A 153 11.62 -11.94 3.06
C GLY A 153 11.21 -12.77 1.85
N LYS A 154 11.60 -14.05 1.82
CA LYS A 154 11.25 -14.99 0.73
C LYS A 154 9.73 -15.23 0.65
N ARG A 155 9.07 -15.46 1.79
CA ARG A 155 7.61 -15.67 1.83
C ARG A 155 6.86 -14.44 1.34
N THR A 156 7.21 -13.25 1.82
CA THR A 156 6.59 -11.99 1.41
C THR A 156 6.75 -11.75 -0.08
N ALA A 157 7.94 -11.95 -0.63
CA ALA A 157 8.19 -11.84 -2.07
C ALA A 157 7.30 -12.79 -2.88
N SER A 158 7.20 -14.05 -2.45
CA SER A 158 6.33 -15.04 -3.10
C SER A 158 4.85 -14.63 -3.06
N ARG A 159 4.37 -14.11 -1.92
CA ARG A 159 2.99 -13.63 -1.78
C ARG A 159 2.71 -12.42 -2.67
N LEU A 160 3.60 -11.44 -2.66
CA LEU A 160 3.49 -10.27 -3.50
C LEU A 160 3.50 -10.62 -5.00
N ALA A 161 4.40 -11.51 -5.43
CA ALA A 161 4.47 -11.95 -6.81
C ALA A 161 3.20 -12.70 -7.26
N GLY A 162 2.56 -13.45 -6.38
CA GLY A 162 1.32 -14.16 -6.67
C GLY A 162 0.08 -13.26 -6.65
N ALA A 163 0.02 -12.30 -5.74
CA ALA A 163 -1.16 -11.47 -5.50
C ALA A 163 -1.18 -10.15 -6.28
N CYS A 164 -0.01 -9.67 -6.69
CA CYS A 164 0.16 -8.36 -7.32
C CYS A 164 0.73 -8.47 -8.73
N GLU A 165 0.35 -7.55 -9.60
CA GLU A 165 1.09 -7.26 -10.81
C GLU A 165 2.24 -6.31 -10.48
N ALA A 166 3.48 -6.71 -10.80
CA ALA A 166 4.66 -5.87 -10.62
C ALA A 166 4.79 -4.90 -11.79
N ILE A 167 4.78 -3.61 -11.51
CA ILE A 167 4.84 -2.53 -12.50
C ILE A 167 6.01 -1.63 -12.18
N GLU A 168 6.95 -1.51 -13.11
CA GLU A 168 8.02 -0.52 -13.03
C GLU A 168 7.48 0.86 -13.36
N VAL A 169 7.68 1.80 -12.43
CA VAL A 169 7.28 3.19 -12.62
C VAL A 169 8.51 4.00 -12.94
N THR A 170 8.67 4.33 -14.21
CA THR A 170 9.79 5.12 -14.72
C THR A 170 9.38 6.56 -14.96
N GLY A 171 10.34 7.48 -14.99
CA GLY A 171 10.11 8.89 -15.27
C GLY A 171 11.09 9.79 -14.52
N ARG A 172 11.00 11.10 -14.78
CA ARG A 172 11.78 12.11 -14.05
C ARG A 172 11.13 12.34 -12.68
N ASP A 173 11.96 12.73 -11.71
CA ASP A 173 11.45 13.16 -10.40
C ASP A 173 10.63 14.44 -10.57
N ARG A 174 9.30 14.32 -10.40
CA ARG A 174 8.33 15.42 -10.57
C ARG A 174 8.35 16.43 -9.43
N ARG A 175 9.16 16.22 -8.40
CA ARG A 175 9.29 17.16 -7.27
C ARG A 175 10.16 18.37 -7.60
N TRP A 176 10.86 18.33 -8.73
CA TRP A 176 11.75 19.38 -9.22
C TRP A 176 11.15 20.20 -10.38
N GLU A 177 9.92 19.94 -10.75
CA GLU A 177 9.10 20.72 -11.69
C GLU A 177 8.14 21.63 -10.91
#